data_24c88cfe15b6bd2936e03a4f5b2a02ac
#
_entry.id   24c88cfe15b6bd2936e03a4f5b2a02ac
#
_cell.length_a   1.000
_cell.length_b   1.000
_cell.length_c   1.000
_cell.angle_alpha   90.00
_cell.angle_beta   90.00
_cell.angle_gamma   90.00
#
_symmetry.space_group_name_H-M   'P 1'
#
loop_
_entity.id
_entity.type
_entity.pdbx_description
1 polymer ?
#
loop_
_entity_poly.entity_id
_entity_poly.type
_entity_poly.pdbx_seq_one_letter_code
_entity_poly.pdbx_strand_id
1 'polypeptide(L)'
;MVVCDGIRRRCGPFAVAVALAAGCAAGWPAAGAAATGASVTYPPGMSAAEGDSLLQAYTKDRTDTDQWLKSSPTSYLATVQRQDFGDRTSLTVGSDPGSDVRIEDPGVKPRHLRVTVVGDSFHVEAVDPGATFKVKDAEMTSATLGPSGIKVARFSLRLSHQRFPAIIVFDPQSPRYKLYKGMKFFPADLSYRIVATLTPNAKPDTTIILSTRGNRRRAVRVGQFDFKVNGTSCRLEANRLLEPGVGEKDLSLFFTDATTGKDSYSVGRYLDPEALPDGRYVLDFNKCYNPACAYSDHYNCPIPPKENRLKVAVRAGEMDAHYTH
;
A
#
# COMPACT_ATOMS: atom_id res chain seq x y z
N MET A 1 3.15 -10.25 1.11
CA MET A 1 2.91 -8.80 0.93
C MET A 1 2.96 -8.16 2.30
N VAL A 2 4.01 -7.39 2.61
CA VAL A 2 4.08 -6.61 3.85
C VAL A 2 3.43 -5.27 3.55
N VAL A 3 2.28 -5.02 4.13
CA VAL A 3 1.58 -3.74 4.01
C VAL A 3 2.04 -2.87 5.17
N CYS A 4 2.99 -1.97 4.91
CA CYS A 4 3.21 -0.84 5.82
C CYS A 4 2.03 0.11 5.70
N ASP A 5 1.59 0.73 6.81
CA ASP A 5 0.40 1.57 6.88
C ASP A 5 0.32 2.58 5.74
N GLY A 6 -0.59 2.35 4.80
CA GLY A 6 -0.86 3.23 3.67
C GLY A 6 0.08 3.11 2.47
N ILE A 7 1.13 2.29 2.52
CA ILE A 7 2.08 2.07 1.43
C ILE A 7 2.11 0.58 1.12
N ARG A 8 1.80 0.19 -0.12
CA ARG A 8 1.93 -1.18 -0.61
C ARG A 8 3.41 -1.45 -0.88
N ARG A 9 4.13 -2.07 0.05
CA ARG A 9 5.48 -2.57 -0.22
C ARG A 9 5.40 -4.03 -0.62
N ARG A 10 5.85 -4.33 -1.82
CA ARG A 10 6.05 -5.70 -2.30
C ARG A 10 7.43 -6.16 -1.86
N CYS A 11 7.50 -7.02 -0.87
CA CYS A 11 8.72 -7.76 -0.56
C CYS A 11 8.82 -8.96 -1.51
N GLY A 12 9.80 -8.92 -2.43
CA GLY A 12 10.26 -10.08 -3.17
C GLY A 12 10.93 -9.69 -4.49
N PRO A 13 12.18 -10.12 -4.74
CA PRO A 13 12.78 -10.03 -6.04
C PRO A 13 12.14 -11.10 -6.94
N PHE A 14 11.43 -10.70 -7.98
CA PHE A 14 11.14 -11.62 -9.08
C PHE A 14 12.42 -11.82 -9.87
N ALA A 15 13.21 -12.82 -9.49
CA ALA A 15 14.17 -13.42 -10.39
C ALA A 15 13.37 -14.15 -11.47
N VAL A 16 13.33 -13.62 -12.67
CA VAL A 16 12.83 -14.33 -13.86
C VAL A 16 13.85 -15.43 -14.15
N ALA A 17 13.62 -16.63 -13.61
CA ALA A 17 14.30 -17.82 -14.08
C ALA A 17 13.63 -18.24 -15.39
N VAL A 18 14.31 -18.02 -16.50
CA VAL A 18 13.93 -18.61 -17.80
C VAL A 18 14.20 -20.11 -17.70
N ALA A 19 13.18 -20.90 -17.40
CA ALA A 19 13.21 -22.35 -17.56
C ALA A 19 12.69 -22.67 -18.96
N LEU A 20 13.62 -23.10 -19.83
CA LEU A 20 13.29 -23.78 -21.08
C LEU A 20 12.71 -25.17 -20.74
N ALA A 21 11.42 -25.36 -20.90
CA ALA A 21 10.78 -26.65 -20.94
C ALA A 21 10.18 -26.89 -22.32
N ALA A 22 10.74 -27.86 -23.02
CA ALA A 22 10.21 -28.35 -24.29
C ALA A 22 9.01 -29.27 -24.07
N GLY A 23 7.94 -29.07 -24.87
CA GLY A 23 7.06 -30.07 -25.45
C GLY A 23 5.98 -30.68 -24.58
N CYS A 24 4.71 -30.37 -24.93
CA CYS A 24 3.74 -31.36 -25.43
C CYS A 24 2.45 -30.63 -25.81
N ALA A 25 2.07 -30.73 -27.07
CA ALA A 25 0.85 -30.20 -27.63
C ALA A 25 -0.35 -31.09 -27.22
N ALA A 26 -1.36 -30.47 -26.60
CA ALA A 26 -2.73 -31.00 -26.56
C ALA A 26 -3.67 -29.84 -26.87
N GLY A 27 -4.36 -29.94 -28.00
CA GLY A 27 -5.27 -28.92 -28.52
C GLY A 27 -6.56 -28.81 -27.71
N TRP A 28 -6.95 -27.55 -27.46
CA TRP A 28 -8.30 -27.17 -27.04
C TRP A 28 -8.92 -26.28 -28.13
N PRO A 29 -10.22 -26.38 -28.38
CA PRO A 29 -10.88 -25.63 -29.45
C PRO A 29 -10.99 -24.14 -29.04
N ALA A 30 -10.66 -23.28 -29.98
CA ALA A 30 -10.86 -21.85 -29.93
C ALA A 30 -12.34 -21.49 -29.94
N ALA A 31 -12.85 -20.88 -28.87
CA ALA A 31 -14.10 -20.12 -28.94
C ALA A 31 -13.69 -18.65 -29.22
N GLY A 32 -13.93 -18.24 -30.46
CA GLY A 32 -13.67 -16.89 -30.91
C GLY A 32 -14.68 -15.89 -30.36
N ALA A 33 -14.17 -14.82 -29.79
CA ALA A 33 -14.80 -13.50 -29.78
C ALA A 33 -13.71 -12.51 -30.17
N ALA A 34 -13.73 -12.05 -31.41
CA ALA A 34 -12.86 -11.02 -31.92
C ALA A 34 -13.22 -9.68 -31.24
N ALA A 35 -12.52 -9.32 -30.19
CA ALA A 35 -12.40 -7.95 -29.78
C ALA A 35 -11.48 -7.27 -30.79
N THR A 36 -11.95 -6.21 -31.45
CA THR A 36 -11.16 -5.34 -32.34
C THR A 36 -9.94 -4.84 -31.60
N GLY A 37 -8.80 -5.49 -31.83
CA GLY A 37 -7.57 -5.26 -31.11
C GLY A 37 -6.97 -3.89 -31.47
N ALA A 38 -6.93 -3.00 -30.50
CA ALA A 38 -5.96 -1.91 -30.54
C ALA A 38 -4.57 -2.55 -30.60
N SER A 39 -3.77 -2.20 -31.63
CA SER A 39 -2.41 -2.71 -31.77
C SER A 39 -1.57 -2.27 -30.56
N VAL A 40 -1.04 -3.25 -29.81
CA VAL A 40 -0.13 -2.95 -28.70
C VAL A 40 1.15 -2.36 -29.29
N THR A 41 1.48 -1.14 -28.85
CA THR A 41 2.74 -0.48 -29.24
C THR A 41 3.78 -0.75 -28.16
N TYR A 42 4.90 -1.37 -28.54
CA TYR A 42 6.01 -1.63 -27.62
C TYR A 42 7.01 -0.47 -27.65
N PRO A 43 7.53 -0.05 -26.45
CA PRO A 43 8.58 0.96 -26.39
C PRO A 43 9.83 0.57 -27.19
N PRO A 44 10.59 1.53 -27.75
CA PRO A 44 11.83 1.24 -28.43
C PRO A 44 12.79 0.39 -27.59
N GLY A 45 13.32 -0.69 -28.15
CA GLY A 45 14.24 -1.62 -27.49
C GLY A 45 13.56 -2.71 -26.65
N MET A 46 12.23 -2.74 -26.55
CA MET A 46 11.46 -3.81 -25.91
C MET A 46 11.00 -4.81 -26.96
N SER A 47 11.27 -6.09 -26.76
CA SER A 47 10.72 -7.15 -27.60
C SER A 47 9.20 -7.36 -27.31
N ALA A 48 8.46 -7.88 -28.31
CA ALA A 48 7.05 -8.21 -28.12
C ALA A 48 6.84 -9.19 -26.96
N ALA A 49 7.70 -10.19 -26.84
CA ALA A 49 7.62 -11.20 -25.77
C ALA A 49 7.79 -10.58 -24.35
N GLU A 50 8.71 -9.62 -24.21
CA GLU A 50 8.87 -8.87 -22.94
C GLU A 50 7.64 -8.01 -22.65
N GLY A 51 7.13 -7.31 -23.65
CA GLY A 51 5.94 -6.49 -23.52
C GLY A 51 4.70 -7.31 -23.11
N ASP A 52 4.47 -8.44 -23.77
CA ASP A 52 3.37 -9.34 -23.47
C ASP A 52 3.50 -9.93 -22.05
N SER A 53 4.70 -10.31 -21.65
CA SER A 53 4.98 -10.76 -20.27
C SER A 53 4.65 -9.69 -19.23
N LEU A 54 4.99 -8.42 -19.48
CA LEU A 54 4.66 -7.31 -18.61
C LEU A 54 3.15 -7.08 -18.52
N LEU A 55 2.43 -7.12 -19.64
CA LEU A 55 0.96 -6.96 -19.66
C LEU A 55 0.26 -8.07 -18.90
N GLN A 56 0.73 -9.32 -19.00
CA GLN A 56 0.26 -10.43 -18.20
C GLN A 56 0.57 -10.23 -16.71
N ALA A 57 1.77 -9.75 -16.38
CA ALA A 57 2.16 -9.46 -15.01
C ALA A 57 1.29 -8.35 -14.38
N TYR A 58 0.94 -7.29 -15.12
CA TYR A 58 -0.01 -6.28 -14.65
C TYR A 58 -1.39 -6.85 -14.41
N THR A 59 -1.88 -7.68 -15.33
CA THR A 59 -3.20 -8.33 -15.19
C THR A 59 -3.25 -9.21 -13.95
N LYS A 60 -2.23 -10.04 -13.76
CA LYS A 60 -2.10 -10.90 -12.57
C LYS A 60 -2.05 -10.07 -11.28
N ASP A 61 -1.24 -9.03 -11.26
CA ASP A 61 -1.07 -8.16 -10.09
C ASP A 61 -2.36 -7.44 -9.68
N ARG A 62 -3.10 -6.94 -10.67
CA ARG A 62 -4.41 -6.29 -10.47
C ARG A 62 -5.42 -7.29 -9.91
N THR A 63 -5.45 -8.50 -10.45
CA THR A 63 -6.32 -9.59 -9.98
C THR A 63 -5.97 -10.02 -8.57
N ASP A 64 -4.68 -10.23 -8.27
CA ASP A 64 -4.21 -10.63 -6.93
C ASP A 64 -4.52 -9.56 -5.88
N THR A 65 -4.38 -8.28 -6.24
CA THR A 65 -4.68 -7.16 -5.34
C THR A 65 -6.18 -7.04 -5.08
N ASP A 66 -7.01 -7.15 -6.12
CA ASP A 66 -8.47 -7.13 -5.99
C ASP A 66 -8.95 -8.31 -5.14
N GLN A 67 -8.39 -9.50 -5.35
CA GLN A 67 -8.69 -10.69 -4.54
C GLN A 67 -8.25 -10.50 -3.08
N TRP A 68 -7.08 -9.93 -2.83
CA TRP A 68 -6.65 -9.61 -1.48
C TRP A 68 -7.60 -8.63 -0.78
N LEU A 69 -8.05 -7.59 -1.47
CA LEU A 69 -9.04 -6.66 -0.92
C LEU A 69 -10.33 -7.38 -0.54
N LYS A 70 -10.84 -8.25 -1.39
CA LYS A 70 -12.11 -8.99 -1.22
C LYS A 70 -12.08 -10.02 -0.10
N SER A 71 -10.94 -10.63 0.19
CA SER A 71 -10.90 -11.85 0.99
C SER A 71 -9.95 -11.81 2.19
N SER A 72 -8.95 -10.94 2.19
CA SER A 72 -7.98 -10.92 3.30
C SER A 72 -8.58 -10.33 4.56
N PRO A 73 -8.51 -11.02 5.71
CA PRO A 73 -9.02 -10.52 6.99
C PRO A 73 -8.25 -9.32 7.54
N THR A 74 -7.21 -8.88 6.83
CA THR A 74 -6.40 -7.70 7.15
C THR A 74 -6.27 -6.75 5.95
N SER A 75 -7.17 -6.88 4.96
CA SER A 75 -7.25 -5.91 3.85
C SER A 75 -7.75 -4.55 4.34
N TYR A 76 -7.67 -3.55 3.49
CA TYR A 76 -8.19 -2.22 3.83
C TYR A 76 -9.70 -2.23 4.11
N LEU A 77 -10.45 -3.13 3.49
CA LEU A 77 -11.89 -3.28 3.69
C LEU A 77 -12.23 -3.93 5.03
N ALA A 78 -11.31 -4.71 5.62
CA ALA A 78 -11.50 -5.31 6.94
C ALA A 78 -11.41 -4.29 8.08
N THR A 79 -10.86 -3.09 7.83
CA THR A 79 -10.63 -2.10 8.87
C THR A 79 -11.94 -1.53 9.39
N VAL A 80 -12.19 -1.64 10.70
CA VAL A 80 -13.44 -1.20 11.35
C VAL A 80 -13.23 -0.11 12.38
N GLN A 81 -12.01 0.05 12.91
CA GLN A 81 -11.68 1.05 13.91
C GLN A 81 -10.21 1.42 13.86
N ARG A 82 -9.90 2.66 14.22
CA ARG A 82 -8.56 3.14 14.53
C ARG A 82 -8.62 3.99 15.79
N GLN A 83 -7.70 3.73 16.73
CA GLN A 83 -7.47 4.55 17.90
C GLN A 83 -6.02 5.02 17.93
N ASP A 84 -5.81 6.32 17.80
CA ASP A 84 -4.50 6.94 17.95
C ASP A 84 -4.18 7.11 19.45
N PHE A 85 -2.90 6.94 19.82
CA PHE A 85 -2.47 7.16 21.21
C PHE A 85 -2.53 8.64 21.59
N GLY A 86 -2.27 9.55 20.64
CA GLY A 86 -2.11 10.98 20.97
C GLY A 86 -0.96 11.16 21.95
N ASP A 87 -1.24 11.84 23.06
CA ASP A 87 -0.27 12.07 24.15
C ASP A 87 -0.27 10.94 25.20
N ARG A 88 -1.10 9.93 25.04
CA ARG A 88 -1.17 8.77 25.96
C ARG A 88 -0.05 7.79 25.67
N THR A 89 0.48 7.21 26.73
CA THR A 89 1.51 6.15 26.63
C THR A 89 0.89 4.76 26.52
N SER A 90 -0.37 4.58 26.93
CA SER A 90 -1.07 3.28 26.86
C SER A 90 -2.52 3.44 26.42
N LEU A 91 -3.07 2.37 25.83
CA LEU A 91 -4.48 2.21 25.50
C LEU A 91 -4.97 0.87 26.01
N THR A 92 -6.26 0.84 26.40
CA THR A 92 -6.99 -0.36 26.79
C THR A 92 -7.79 -0.90 25.61
N VAL A 93 -7.84 -2.24 25.47
CA VAL A 93 -8.65 -2.96 24.49
C VAL A 93 -9.58 -3.90 25.23
N GLY A 94 -10.87 -3.85 24.96
CA GLY A 94 -11.82 -4.72 25.64
C GLY A 94 -13.25 -4.51 25.18
N SER A 95 -14.19 -5.30 25.73
CA SER A 95 -15.61 -5.14 25.45
C SER A 95 -16.30 -4.13 26.40
N ASP A 96 -15.62 -3.72 27.49
CA ASP A 96 -16.12 -2.69 28.40
C ASP A 96 -16.35 -1.36 27.67
N PRO A 97 -17.46 -0.65 27.93
CA PRO A 97 -17.72 0.67 27.36
C PRO A 97 -16.62 1.72 27.62
N GLY A 98 -15.87 1.56 28.71
CA GLY A 98 -14.74 2.44 29.08
C GLY A 98 -13.42 2.10 28.38
N SER A 99 -13.35 1.06 27.56
CA SER A 99 -12.13 0.71 26.81
C SER A 99 -11.85 1.74 25.71
N ASP A 100 -10.57 2.12 25.56
CA ASP A 100 -10.13 3.03 24.49
C ASP A 100 -10.39 2.44 23.09
N VAL A 101 -10.17 1.13 22.95
CA VAL A 101 -10.51 0.33 21.78
C VAL A 101 -11.59 -0.65 22.20
N ARG A 102 -12.84 -0.28 22.00
CA ARG A 102 -13.98 -1.12 22.34
C ARG A 102 -14.28 -2.11 21.23
N ILE A 103 -14.34 -3.39 21.57
CA ILE A 103 -14.69 -4.49 20.66
C ILE A 103 -15.83 -5.29 21.27
N GLU A 104 -17.04 -5.08 20.76
CA GLU A 104 -18.26 -5.76 21.24
C GLU A 104 -18.33 -7.17 20.63
N ASP A 105 -17.68 -8.13 21.29
CA ASP A 105 -17.66 -9.52 20.86
C ASP A 105 -17.55 -10.45 22.09
N PRO A 106 -18.32 -11.57 22.15
CA PRO A 106 -18.27 -12.51 23.27
C PRO A 106 -16.89 -13.12 23.54
N GLY A 107 -16.01 -13.18 22.53
CA GLY A 107 -14.63 -13.66 22.66
C GLY A 107 -13.66 -12.63 23.24
N VAL A 108 -14.12 -11.38 23.48
CA VAL A 108 -13.30 -10.29 24.02
C VAL A 108 -13.71 -10.01 25.47
N LYS A 109 -12.75 -10.11 26.39
CA LYS A 109 -13.00 -9.81 27.82
C LYS A 109 -13.25 -8.32 28.04
N PRO A 110 -13.92 -7.91 29.16
CA PRO A 110 -14.16 -6.50 29.47
C PRO A 110 -12.89 -5.64 29.38
N ARG A 111 -11.80 -6.05 30.03
CA ARG A 111 -10.47 -5.43 29.97
C ARG A 111 -9.48 -6.46 29.41
N HIS A 112 -9.55 -6.66 28.10
CA HIS A 112 -8.82 -7.77 27.46
C HIS A 112 -7.32 -7.54 27.44
N LEU A 113 -6.88 -6.38 26.89
CA LEU A 113 -5.46 -6.02 26.79
C LEU A 113 -5.22 -4.60 27.28
N ARG A 114 -3.98 -4.37 27.73
CA ARG A 114 -3.33 -3.06 27.76
C ARG A 114 -2.20 -3.06 26.75
N VAL A 115 -2.11 -2.01 25.94
CA VAL A 115 -1.05 -1.79 24.95
C VAL A 115 -0.32 -0.52 25.33
N THR A 116 0.98 -0.61 25.60
CA THR A 116 1.83 0.51 26.01
C THR A 116 2.91 0.74 24.96
N VAL A 117 3.12 2.01 24.56
CA VAL A 117 4.21 2.40 23.64
C VAL A 117 5.53 2.43 24.40
N VAL A 118 6.54 1.73 23.87
CA VAL A 118 7.90 1.65 24.44
C VAL A 118 8.91 1.93 23.31
N GLY A 119 9.34 3.19 23.22
CA GLY A 119 10.18 3.63 22.08
C GLY A 119 9.46 3.40 20.74
N ASP A 120 10.08 2.70 19.82
CA ASP A 120 9.51 2.32 18.52
C ASP A 120 8.74 0.99 18.56
N SER A 121 8.46 0.46 19.76
CA SER A 121 7.79 -0.82 20.00
C SER A 121 6.52 -0.67 20.85
N PHE A 122 5.81 -1.76 21.04
CA PHE A 122 4.62 -1.86 21.87
C PHE A 122 4.77 -3.01 22.87
N HIS A 123 4.52 -2.74 24.14
CA HIS A 123 4.32 -3.77 25.14
C HIS A 123 2.83 -4.07 25.24
N VAL A 124 2.45 -5.31 25.01
CA VAL A 124 1.07 -5.81 25.07
C VAL A 124 0.95 -6.77 26.23
N GLU A 125 -0.02 -6.56 27.11
CA GLU A 125 -0.31 -7.43 28.24
C GLU A 125 -1.80 -7.73 28.33
N ALA A 126 -2.14 -8.98 28.67
CA ALA A 126 -3.49 -9.41 29.01
C ALA A 126 -3.84 -8.93 30.42
N VAL A 127 -5.04 -8.40 30.62
CA VAL A 127 -5.45 -7.77 31.90
C VAL A 127 -6.39 -8.66 32.69
N ASP A 128 -7.53 -9.05 32.12
CA ASP A 128 -8.50 -9.88 32.82
C ASP A 128 -8.05 -11.35 32.87
N PRO A 129 -8.45 -12.10 33.93
CA PRO A 129 -8.15 -13.54 34.02
C PRO A 129 -8.61 -14.32 32.78
N GLY A 130 -7.70 -15.12 32.20
CA GLY A 130 -7.96 -15.91 31.02
C GLY A 130 -8.03 -15.11 29.71
N ALA A 131 -7.66 -13.82 29.72
CA ALA A 131 -7.43 -13.08 28.49
C ALA A 131 -6.10 -13.51 27.85
N THR A 132 -6.11 -13.64 26.54
CA THR A 132 -4.91 -13.99 25.76
C THR A 132 -4.96 -13.30 24.39
N PHE A 133 -3.82 -13.19 23.75
CA PHE A 133 -3.73 -12.76 22.35
C PHE A 133 -2.75 -13.66 21.58
N LYS A 134 -2.85 -13.66 20.25
CA LYS A 134 -1.93 -14.44 19.43
C LYS A 134 -1.00 -13.53 18.65
N VAL A 135 0.29 -13.90 18.66
CA VAL A 135 1.31 -13.34 17.76
C VAL A 135 1.65 -14.44 16.76
N LYS A 136 1.31 -14.23 15.49
CA LYS A 136 1.23 -15.32 14.50
C LYS A 136 0.28 -16.42 15.03
N ASP A 137 0.80 -17.60 15.37
CA ASP A 137 0.01 -18.71 15.88
C ASP A 137 0.26 -19.01 17.37
N ALA A 138 1.23 -18.32 18.01
CA ALA A 138 1.54 -18.47 19.43
C ALA A 138 0.60 -17.67 20.30
N GLU A 139 -0.05 -18.33 21.29
CA GLU A 139 -0.88 -17.70 22.31
C GLU A 139 -0.01 -17.14 23.43
N MET A 140 -0.29 -15.90 23.83
CA MET A 140 0.52 -15.14 24.78
C MET A 140 -0.37 -14.34 25.73
N THR A 141 0.18 -14.06 26.92
CA THR A 141 -0.40 -13.14 27.90
C THR A 141 0.40 -11.84 28.01
N SER A 142 1.64 -11.83 27.53
CA SER A 142 2.50 -10.63 27.49
C SER A 142 3.54 -10.76 26.37
N ALA A 143 3.81 -9.66 25.67
CA ALA A 143 4.88 -9.57 24.68
C ALA A 143 5.28 -8.12 24.42
N THR A 144 6.57 -7.90 24.07
CA THR A 144 7.03 -6.63 23.50
C THR A 144 7.33 -6.84 22.01
N LEU A 145 6.66 -6.07 21.16
CA LEU A 145 6.63 -6.25 19.72
C LEU A 145 6.94 -4.92 19.01
N GLY A 146 7.72 -4.97 17.93
CA GLY A 146 7.77 -3.89 16.97
C GLY A 146 6.40 -3.71 16.27
N PRO A 147 6.28 -2.73 15.35
CA PRO A 147 5.07 -2.55 14.54
C PRO A 147 4.68 -3.86 13.85
N SER A 148 3.53 -4.43 14.23
CA SER A 148 3.10 -5.78 13.84
C SER A 148 1.61 -5.98 14.03
N GLY A 149 1.12 -7.18 13.75
CA GLY A 149 -0.27 -7.60 13.99
C GLY A 149 -0.36 -8.62 15.12
N ILE A 150 -1.36 -8.47 15.97
CA ILE A 150 -1.80 -9.45 16.95
C ILE A 150 -3.24 -9.86 16.69
N LYS A 151 -3.68 -11.02 17.21
CA LYS A 151 -5.08 -11.47 17.10
C LYS A 151 -5.73 -11.57 18.46
N VAL A 152 -6.97 -11.12 18.54
CA VAL A 152 -7.87 -11.24 19.70
C VAL A 152 -9.22 -11.74 19.19
N ALA A 153 -9.65 -12.91 19.61
CA ALA A 153 -10.81 -13.59 19.04
C ALA A 153 -10.73 -13.65 17.51
N ARG A 154 -11.78 -13.19 16.78
CA ARG A 154 -11.75 -13.13 15.31
C ARG A 154 -11.02 -11.90 14.76
N PHE A 155 -10.75 -10.90 15.60
CA PHE A 155 -10.17 -9.63 15.18
C PHE A 155 -8.64 -9.71 15.03
N SER A 156 -8.13 -8.93 14.09
CA SER A 156 -6.70 -8.61 14.02
C SER A 156 -6.49 -7.15 14.44
N LEU A 157 -5.54 -6.91 15.31
CA LEU A 157 -5.15 -5.58 15.73
C LEU A 157 -3.75 -5.28 15.19
N ARG A 158 -3.62 -4.23 14.39
CA ARG A 158 -2.31 -3.75 13.94
C ARG A 158 -1.79 -2.72 14.92
N LEU A 159 -0.61 -2.97 15.45
CA LEU A 159 0.18 -2.03 16.24
C LEU A 159 0.98 -1.18 15.25
N SER A 160 0.47 0.00 14.93
CA SER A 160 1.02 0.91 13.93
C SER A 160 1.91 1.96 14.58
N HIS A 161 3.12 2.16 14.04
CA HIS A 161 4.07 3.15 14.57
C HIS A 161 4.69 3.99 13.45
N GLN A 162 3.92 4.95 12.93
CA GLN A 162 4.38 5.91 11.92
C GLN A 162 4.91 7.20 12.57
N ARG A 163 5.61 7.12 13.71
CA ARG A 163 5.87 8.23 14.67
C ARG A 163 4.58 8.81 15.27
N PHE A 164 3.44 8.25 14.94
CA PHE A 164 2.11 8.54 15.46
C PHE A 164 1.46 7.20 15.81
N PRO A 165 1.74 6.66 17.01
CA PRO A 165 1.29 5.32 17.39
C PRO A 165 -0.24 5.21 17.35
N ALA A 166 -0.74 4.06 16.87
CA ALA A 166 -2.16 3.75 16.80
C ALA A 166 -2.41 2.25 16.85
N ILE A 167 -3.60 1.87 17.32
CA ILE A 167 -4.16 0.53 17.14
C ILE A 167 -5.21 0.59 16.03
N ILE A 168 -5.07 -0.27 15.03
CA ILE A 168 -6.03 -0.40 13.92
C ILE A 168 -6.68 -1.78 14.04
N VAL A 169 -8.01 -1.82 14.12
CA VAL A 169 -8.79 -3.05 14.28
C VAL A 169 -9.33 -3.49 12.93
N PHE A 170 -9.13 -4.76 12.63
CA PHE A 170 -9.65 -5.44 11.45
C PHE A 170 -10.66 -6.50 11.88
N ASP A 171 -11.83 -6.51 11.25
CA ASP A 171 -12.86 -7.53 11.39
C ASP A 171 -13.04 -8.25 10.05
N PRO A 172 -12.83 -9.59 9.99
CA PRO A 172 -13.11 -10.35 8.78
C PRO A 172 -14.60 -10.34 8.35
N GLN A 173 -15.49 -9.85 9.24
CA GLN A 173 -16.91 -9.67 8.97
C GLN A 173 -17.28 -8.21 8.67
N SER A 174 -16.30 -7.35 8.36
CA SER A 174 -16.54 -5.94 8.04
C SER A 174 -17.63 -5.76 6.97
N PRO A 175 -18.61 -4.86 7.18
CA PRO A 175 -19.66 -4.60 6.20
C PRO A 175 -19.12 -4.01 4.89
N ARG A 176 -17.92 -3.44 4.89
CA ARG A 176 -17.27 -2.87 3.69
C ARG A 176 -17.05 -3.89 2.58
N TYR A 177 -16.87 -5.19 2.91
CA TYR A 177 -16.78 -6.24 1.90
C TYR A 177 -18.01 -6.33 1.02
N LYS A 178 -19.21 -6.08 1.58
CA LYS A 178 -20.47 -6.11 0.83
C LYS A 178 -20.64 -4.90 -0.09
N LEU A 179 -19.99 -3.78 0.24
CA LEU A 179 -20.05 -2.54 -0.53
C LEU A 179 -19.00 -2.50 -1.65
N TYR A 180 -18.02 -3.37 -1.59
CA TYR A 180 -16.90 -3.38 -2.52
C TYR A 180 -17.32 -3.85 -3.92
N LYS A 181 -17.05 -3.02 -4.93
CA LYS A 181 -17.44 -3.26 -6.33
C LYS A 181 -16.28 -3.65 -7.26
N GLY A 182 -15.09 -3.90 -6.69
CA GLY A 182 -13.88 -4.20 -7.45
C GLY A 182 -13.00 -2.96 -7.70
N MET A 183 -11.72 -3.19 -7.93
CA MET A 183 -10.78 -2.13 -8.33
C MET A 183 -11.03 -1.69 -9.77
N LYS A 184 -10.72 -0.45 -10.07
CA LYS A 184 -10.72 0.09 -11.44
C LYS A 184 -9.30 0.51 -11.81
N PHE A 185 -8.94 0.26 -13.06
CA PHE A 185 -7.63 0.59 -13.60
C PHE A 185 -7.77 1.22 -14.98
N PHE A 186 -6.88 2.14 -15.30
CA PHE A 186 -6.66 2.51 -16.70
C PHE A 186 -6.16 1.30 -17.48
N PRO A 187 -6.43 1.22 -18.81
CA PRO A 187 -5.79 0.22 -19.66
C PRO A 187 -4.27 0.23 -19.46
N ALA A 188 -3.66 -0.94 -19.48
CA ALA A 188 -2.21 -1.02 -19.38
C ALA A 188 -1.58 -0.48 -20.67
N ASP A 189 -0.61 0.41 -20.52
CA ASP A 189 0.11 1.04 -21.62
C ASP A 189 1.60 1.08 -21.28
N LEU A 190 2.40 0.34 -22.05
CA LEU A 190 3.84 0.20 -21.82
C LEU A 190 4.61 1.51 -22.00
N SER A 191 4.06 2.51 -22.69
CA SER A 191 4.67 3.85 -22.79
C SER A 191 4.77 4.57 -21.45
N TYR A 192 3.98 4.16 -20.45
CA TYR A 192 4.05 4.65 -19.07
C TYR A 192 5.04 3.88 -18.19
N ARG A 193 5.81 2.94 -18.73
CA ARG A 193 6.93 2.29 -18.05
C ARG A 193 8.23 2.97 -18.46
N ILE A 194 8.69 3.92 -17.67
CA ILE A 194 9.75 4.86 -17.97
C ILE A 194 11.03 4.49 -17.22
N VAL A 195 12.16 4.39 -17.91
CA VAL A 195 13.47 4.27 -17.25
C VAL A 195 14.04 5.67 -17.04
N ALA A 196 14.39 6.01 -15.80
CA ALA A 196 14.90 7.32 -15.43
C ALA A 196 16.10 7.21 -14.48
N THR A 197 16.94 8.24 -14.48
CA THR A 197 18.05 8.37 -13.53
C THR A 197 17.62 9.25 -12.37
N LEU A 198 17.91 8.82 -11.15
CA LEU A 198 17.75 9.67 -9.97
C LEU A 198 18.88 10.70 -9.96
N THR A 199 18.52 11.96 -10.00
CA THR A 199 19.47 13.07 -9.71
C THR A 199 19.41 13.32 -8.20
N PRO A 200 20.44 12.92 -7.45
CA PRO A 200 20.42 13.08 -6.00
C PRO A 200 20.52 14.55 -5.61
N ASN A 201 19.89 14.92 -4.51
CA ASN A 201 20.11 16.23 -3.89
C ASN A 201 21.52 16.31 -3.33
N ALA A 202 22.24 17.40 -3.60
CA ALA A 202 23.62 17.58 -3.14
C ALA A 202 23.74 17.50 -1.60
N LYS A 203 22.70 17.93 -0.90
CA LYS A 203 22.52 17.74 0.54
C LYS A 203 21.10 17.25 0.77
N PRO A 204 20.91 15.95 1.04
CA PRO A 204 19.60 15.44 1.41
C PRO A 204 19.09 16.20 2.64
N ASP A 205 17.94 16.84 2.52
CA ASP A 205 17.32 17.60 3.58
C ASP A 205 16.05 16.92 4.10
N THR A 206 15.76 17.20 5.37
CA THR A 206 14.52 16.72 5.98
C THR A 206 13.37 17.66 5.63
N THR A 207 12.27 17.10 5.17
CA THR A 207 11.03 17.81 4.88
C THR A 207 9.87 17.25 5.69
N ILE A 208 8.75 17.97 5.71
CA ILE A 208 7.50 17.54 6.30
C ILE A 208 6.51 17.21 5.18
N ILE A 209 5.99 15.98 5.21
CA ILE A 209 4.88 15.55 4.37
C ILE A 209 3.64 15.46 5.28
N LEU A 210 2.59 16.21 4.94
CA LEU A 210 1.31 16.12 5.63
C LEU A 210 0.64 14.78 5.31
N SER A 211 -0.20 14.30 6.21
CA SER A 211 -0.99 13.10 5.98
C SER A 211 -2.48 13.36 6.18
N THR A 212 -3.30 12.46 5.67
CA THR A 212 -4.77 12.59 5.62
C THR A 212 -5.43 12.75 6.99
N ARG A 213 -4.74 12.39 8.06
CA ARG A 213 -5.19 12.59 9.46
C ARG A 213 -4.52 13.81 10.13
N GLY A 214 -3.92 14.71 9.35
CA GLY A 214 -3.30 15.94 9.86
C GLY A 214 -1.91 15.77 10.46
N ASN A 215 -1.37 14.57 10.52
CA ASN A 215 -0.04 14.34 11.08
C ASN A 215 1.06 14.87 10.16
N ARG A 216 2.14 15.37 10.75
CA ARG A 216 3.32 15.94 10.09
C ARG A 216 4.42 14.88 10.04
N ARG A 217 4.49 14.14 8.95
CA ARG A 217 5.46 13.04 8.77
C ARG A 217 6.79 13.60 8.32
N ARG A 218 7.88 13.14 8.93
CA ARG A 218 9.23 13.51 8.51
C ARG A 218 9.68 12.63 7.35
N ALA A 219 10.29 13.23 6.35
CA ALA A 219 10.88 12.55 5.21
C ALA A 219 12.21 13.18 4.83
N VAL A 220 13.06 12.44 4.14
CA VAL A 220 14.24 12.94 3.45
C VAL A 220 13.89 13.13 1.99
N ARG A 221 14.14 14.30 1.42
CA ARG A 221 14.15 14.53 -0.02
C ARG A 221 15.45 13.97 -0.59
N VAL A 222 15.36 12.80 -1.21
CA VAL A 222 16.56 12.06 -1.67
C VAL A 222 17.10 12.63 -2.97
N GLY A 223 16.23 13.03 -3.87
CA GLY A 223 16.56 13.53 -5.19
C GLY A 223 15.32 13.66 -6.06
N GLN A 224 15.53 13.79 -7.36
CA GLN A 224 14.44 13.97 -8.32
C GLN A 224 14.64 13.09 -9.55
N PHE A 225 13.53 12.73 -10.17
CA PHE A 225 13.48 12.10 -11.48
C PHE A 225 12.97 13.10 -12.50
N ASP A 226 13.74 13.33 -13.57
CA ASP A 226 13.31 14.03 -14.77
C ASP A 226 12.98 13.00 -15.85
N PHE A 227 11.79 13.10 -16.45
CA PHE A 227 11.28 12.17 -17.45
C PHE A 227 10.27 12.82 -18.39
N LYS A 228 9.77 12.09 -19.36
CA LYS A 228 8.71 12.58 -20.26
C LYS A 228 7.49 11.66 -20.22
N VAL A 229 6.32 12.26 -20.24
CA VAL A 229 5.03 11.59 -20.43
C VAL A 229 4.38 12.18 -21.66
N ASN A 230 4.12 11.36 -22.68
CA ASN A 230 3.55 11.79 -23.96
C ASN A 230 4.28 13.03 -24.56
N GLY A 231 5.62 13.00 -24.54
CA GLY A 231 6.47 14.08 -25.03
C GLY A 231 6.63 15.28 -24.08
N THR A 232 5.80 15.41 -23.06
CA THR A 232 5.86 16.52 -22.09
C THR A 232 6.86 16.23 -20.99
N SER A 233 7.78 17.17 -20.73
CA SER A 233 8.75 17.07 -19.63
C SER A 233 8.06 17.12 -18.26
N CYS A 234 8.41 16.17 -17.41
CA CYS A 234 7.86 15.97 -16.08
C CYS A 234 9.00 15.82 -15.06
N ARG A 235 8.70 16.13 -13.80
CA ARG A 235 9.61 15.96 -12.68
C ARG A 235 8.85 15.47 -11.46
N LEU A 236 9.47 14.54 -10.71
CA LEU A 236 8.98 14.09 -9.40
C LEU A 236 10.13 14.01 -8.41
N GLU A 237 9.93 14.57 -7.22
CA GLU A 237 10.84 14.36 -6.09
C GLU A 237 10.64 12.99 -5.47
N ALA A 238 11.74 12.31 -5.21
CA ALA A 238 11.79 11.05 -4.48
C ALA A 238 11.96 11.32 -2.99
N ASN A 239 11.06 10.77 -2.19
CA ASN A 239 11.03 10.94 -0.75
C ASN A 239 11.26 9.60 -0.05
N ARG A 240 11.97 9.63 1.09
CA ARG A 240 12.10 8.51 2.02
C ARG A 240 11.52 8.92 3.36
N LEU A 241 10.47 8.24 3.79
CA LEU A 241 9.86 8.51 5.11
C LEU A 241 10.81 8.07 6.24
N LEU A 242 10.88 8.87 7.31
CA LEU A 242 11.69 8.58 8.50
C LEU A 242 10.81 7.89 9.56
N GLU A 243 10.42 6.66 9.26
CA GLU A 243 9.49 5.88 10.08
C GLU A 243 10.04 4.47 10.34
N PRO A 244 9.63 3.84 11.46
CA PRO A 244 10.00 2.46 11.73
C PRO A 244 9.63 1.53 10.57
N GLY A 245 10.56 0.69 10.13
CA GLY A 245 10.38 -0.24 9.03
C GLY A 245 10.61 0.32 7.63
N VAL A 246 10.98 1.61 7.50
CA VAL A 246 11.40 2.21 6.22
C VAL A 246 12.90 2.08 6.07
N GLY A 247 13.34 1.35 5.05
CA GLY A 247 14.76 1.13 4.73
C GLY A 247 15.39 2.34 4.01
N GLU A 248 16.72 2.41 4.01
CA GLU A 248 17.44 3.52 3.36
C GLU A 248 17.22 3.61 1.85
N LYS A 249 16.95 2.47 1.20
CA LYS A 249 16.70 2.40 -0.25
C LYS A 249 15.23 2.51 -0.63
N ASP A 250 14.35 2.64 0.35
CA ASP A 250 12.90 2.69 0.12
C ASP A 250 12.50 4.10 -0.33
N LEU A 251 12.43 4.30 -1.63
CA LEU A 251 11.95 5.54 -2.23
C LEU A 251 10.46 5.46 -2.51
N SER A 252 9.76 6.57 -2.32
CA SER A 252 8.35 6.72 -2.68
C SER A 252 8.14 8.01 -3.47
N LEU A 253 7.33 7.92 -4.52
CA LEU A 253 6.83 9.05 -5.29
C LEU A 253 5.34 9.21 -4.97
N PHE A 254 5.01 10.20 -4.17
CA PHE A 254 3.63 10.62 -3.92
C PHE A 254 3.32 11.74 -4.91
N PHE A 255 2.32 11.58 -5.77
CA PHE A 255 2.07 12.56 -6.84
C PHE A 255 0.58 12.79 -7.10
N THR A 256 0.29 13.95 -7.64
CA THR A 256 -0.98 14.30 -8.29
C THR A 256 -0.74 14.60 -9.76
N ASP A 257 -1.76 14.44 -10.59
CA ASP A 257 -1.70 14.70 -12.02
C ASP A 257 -3.03 15.27 -12.54
N ALA A 258 -3.18 15.49 -13.83
CA ALA A 258 -4.41 16.07 -14.38
C ALA A 258 -5.64 15.15 -14.30
N THR A 259 -5.48 13.86 -13.93
CA THR A 259 -6.60 12.93 -13.66
C THR A 259 -7.07 12.98 -12.20
N THR A 260 -6.26 13.54 -11.30
CA THR A 260 -6.54 13.54 -9.84
C THR A 260 -7.83 14.30 -9.52
N GLY A 261 -8.71 13.66 -8.74
CA GLY A 261 -10.04 14.17 -8.39
C GLY A 261 -11.06 14.11 -9.53
N LYS A 262 -10.74 13.40 -10.62
CA LYS A 262 -11.62 13.12 -11.76
C LYS A 262 -11.68 11.63 -12.03
N ASP A 263 -10.67 11.12 -12.76
CA ASP A 263 -10.54 9.71 -13.11
C ASP A 263 -9.73 8.92 -12.07
N SER A 264 -8.86 9.60 -11.30
CA SER A 264 -8.06 9.00 -10.22
C SER A 264 -8.33 9.67 -8.88
N TYR A 265 -7.96 8.98 -7.79
CA TYR A 265 -8.30 9.35 -6.42
C TYR A 265 -7.87 10.78 -6.05
N SER A 266 -8.74 11.49 -5.36
CA SER A 266 -8.64 12.94 -5.09
C SER A 266 -7.41 13.35 -4.27
N VAL A 267 -6.89 12.47 -3.41
CA VAL A 267 -5.66 12.74 -2.65
C VAL A 267 -4.40 12.58 -3.52
N GLY A 268 -4.48 11.81 -4.62
CA GLY A 268 -3.35 11.47 -5.48
C GLY A 268 -3.00 9.99 -5.42
N ARG A 269 -1.91 9.61 -6.09
CA ARG A 269 -1.45 8.22 -6.22
C ARG A 269 0.01 8.09 -5.80
N TYR A 270 0.42 6.85 -5.54
CA TYR A 270 1.77 6.48 -5.13
C TYR A 270 2.44 5.61 -6.18
N LEU A 271 3.73 5.77 -6.30
CA LEU A 271 4.59 4.96 -7.15
C LEU A 271 5.89 4.67 -6.40
N ASP A 272 6.27 3.41 -6.35
CA ASP A 272 7.55 2.97 -5.78
C ASP A 272 8.52 2.69 -6.94
N PRO A 273 9.59 3.50 -7.09
CA PRO A 273 10.60 3.29 -8.12
C PRO A 273 11.32 1.96 -7.93
N GLU A 274 11.50 1.20 -9.01
CA GLU A 274 12.23 -0.06 -9.02
C GLU A 274 13.68 0.19 -9.45
N ALA A 275 14.65 -0.08 -8.56
CA ALA A 275 16.06 0.09 -8.86
C ALA A 275 16.54 -0.96 -9.88
N LEU A 276 17.30 -0.52 -10.88
CA LEU A 276 17.98 -1.37 -11.86
C LEU A 276 19.45 -1.62 -11.45
N PRO A 277 20.06 -2.71 -11.93
CA PRO A 277 21.47 -3.02 -11.61
C PRO A 277 22.47 -1.95 -12.05
N ASP A 278 22.13 -1.14 -13.06
CA ASP A 278 22.97 -0.07 -13.60
C ASP A 278 22.79 1.28 -12.85
N GLY A 279 22.05 1.30 -11.75
CA GLY A 279 21.81 2.49 -10.94
C GLY A 279 20.67 3.39 -11.42
N ARG A 280 20.03 3.05 -12.55
CA ARG A 280 18.79 3.70 -12.99
C ARG A 280 17.58 3.13 -12.26
N TYR A 281 16.42 3.67 -12.52
CA TYR A 281 15.15 3.24 -11.94
C TYR A 281 14.07 3.09 -13.00
N VAL A 282 13.17 2.15 -12.79
CA VAL A 282 11.93 2.04 -13.53
C VAL A 282 10.83 2.78 -12.79
N LEU A 283 10.27 3.79 -13.42
CA LEU A 283 9.04 4.48 -13.01
C LEU A 283 7.88 3.85 -13.79
N ASP A 284 7.26 2.81 -13.23
CA ASP A 284 6.20 2.08 -13.92
C ASP A 284 4.82 2.59 -13.45
N PHE A 285 4.29 3.60 -14.12
CA PHE A 285 3.00 4.18 -13.77
C PHE A 285 1.83 3.21 -13.95
N ASN A 286 1.98 2.09 -14.69
CA ASN A 286 0.96 1.03 -14.73
C ASN A 286 0.77 0.36 -13.37
N LYS A 287 1.77 0.49 -12.48
CA LYS A 287 1.77 -0.03 -11.11
C LYS A 287 1.43 1.04 -10.08
N CYS A 288 1.16 2.30 -10.46
CA CYS A 288 0.79 3.31 -9.49
C CYS A 288 -0.58 2.98 -8.87
N TYR A 289 -0.71 3.27 -7.58
CA TYR A 289 -1.81 2.80 -6.76
C TYR A 289 -2.38 3.92 -5.85
N ASN A 290 -3.62 3.74 -5.46
CA ASN A 290 -4.26 4.62 -4.49
C ASN A 290 -3.75 4.31 -3.07
N PRO A 291 -3.57 5.33 -2.22
CA PRO A 291 -3.29 5.13 -0.81
C PRO A 291 -4.44 4.39 -0.12
N ALA A 292 -4.15 3.74 1.01
CA ALA A 292 -5.14 2.96 1.76
C ALA A 292 -6.36 3.79 2.21
N CYS A 293 -6.21 5.11 2.34
CA CYS A 293 -7.32 6.01 2.67
C CYS A 293 -8.37 6.14 1.55
N ALA A 294 -8.07 5.68 0.33
CA ALA A 294 -9.07 5.53 -0.72
C ALA A 294 -10.08 4.39 -0.44
N TYR A 295 -9.76 3.51 0.48
CA TYR A 295 -10.57 2.33 0.85
C TYR A 295 -11.12 2.43 2.26
N SER A 296 -10.46 3.19 3.15
CA SER A 296 -10.86 3.36 4.54
C SER A 296 -10.22 4.61 5.15
N ASP A 297 -11.05 5.45 5.77
CA ASP A 297 -10.68 6.67 6.51
C ASP A 297 -9.83 6.42 7.78
N HIS A 298 -9.70 5.15 8.17
CA HIS A 298 -8.85 4.75 9.30
C HIS A 298 -7.34 4.81 8.99
N TYR A 299 -6.95 5.09 7.75
CA TYR A 299 -5.53 5.16 7.37
C TYR A 299 -4.98 6.59 7.40
N ASN A 300 -3.69 6.67 7.78
CA ASN A 300 -2.93 7.92 7.87
C ASN A 300 -1.94 7.98 6.71
N CYS A 301 -2.39 8.47 5.56
CA CYS A 301 -1.66 8.38 4.30
C CYS A 301 -0.93 9.69 3.98
N PRO A 302 0.33 9.65 3.48
CA PRO A 302 1.02 10.83 2.98
C PRO A 302 0.23 11.55 1.90
N ILE A 303 0.09 12.86 2.02
CA ILE A 303 -0.48 13.71 0.96
C ILE A 303 0.67 14.10 0.02
N PRO A 304 0.53 13.93 -1.31
CA PRO A 304 1.55 14.33 -2.26
C PRO A 304 1.98 15.79 -2.05
N PRO A 305 3.29 16.08 -1.99
CA PRO A 305 3.77 17.45 -1.90
C PRO A 305 3.43 18.21 -3.19
N LYS A 306 3.25 19.52 -3.08
CA LYS A 306 2.83 20.37 -4.21
C LYS A 306 3.83 20.36 -5.38
N GLU A 307 5.09 20.09 -5.10
CA GLU A 307 6.18 19.95 -6.06
C GLU A 307 5.96 18.72 -6.98
N ASN A 308 5.28 17.70 -6.47
CA ASN A 308 4.96 16.47 -7.20
C ASN A 308 3.60 16.54 -7.91
N ARG A 309 3.23 17.72 -8.39
CA ARG A 309 2.04 17.91 -9.22
C ARG A 309 2.41 17.91 -10.71
N LEU A 310 2.08 16.83 -11.40
CA LEU A 310 2.23 16.71 -12.83
C LEU A 310 1.11 17.47 -13.57
N LYS A 311 1.48 18.27 -14.58
CA LYS A 311 0.51 19.01 -15.41
C LYS A 311 -0.16 18.13 -16.48
N VAL A 312 0.38 16.95 -16.74
CA VAL A 312 -0.11 15.97 -17.70
C VAL A 312 -1.09 14.99 -17.05
N ALA A 313 -1.94 14.35 -17.84
CA ALA A 313 -2.79 13.25 -17.41
C ALA A 313 -2.01 11.93 -17.51
N VAL A 314 -1.78 11.27 -16.36
CA VAL A 314 -1.17 9.94 -16.31
C VAL A 314 -2.30 8.91 -16.34
N ARG A 315 -2.69 8.48 -17.54
CA ARG A 315 -3.77 7.49 -17.75
C ARG A 315 -3.23 6.07 -17.67
N ALA A 316 -2.59 5.74 -16.54
CA ALA A 316 -2.04 4.43 -16.23
C ALA A 316 -2.24 4.11 -14.74
N GLY A 317 -2.23 2.84 -14.36
CA GLY A 317 -2.40 2.39 -12.98
C GLY A 317 -3.83 2.47 -12.45
N GLU A 318 -3.97 2.64 -11.15
CA GLU A 318 -5.25 2.60 -10.44
C GLU A 318 -6.09 3.87 -10.65
N MET A 319 -7.37 3.69 -10.92
CA MET A 319 -8.38 4.75 -10.99
C MET A 319 -9.08 4.91 -9.63
N ASP A 320 -9.87 5.99 -9.49
CA ASP A 320 -10.76 6.11 -8.34
C ASP A 320 -11.95 5.15 -8.47
N ALA A 321 -12.18 4.40 -7.42
CA ALA A 321 -13.31 3.49 -7.33
C ALA A 321 -14.46 4.04 -6.45
N HIS A 322 -14.30 5.24 -5.88
CA HIS A 322 -15.29 5.96 -5.07
C HIS A 322 -15.83 5.16 -3.87
N TYR A 323 -14.93 4.55 -3.05
CA TYR A 323 -15.35 3.78 -1.87
C TYR A 323 -15.52 4.60 -0.61
N THR A 324 -14.90 5.77 -0.53
CA THR A 324 -14.87 6.63 0.68
C THR A 324 -15.71 7.89 0.54
N HIS A 325 -16.50 8.00 -0.52
CA HIS A 325 -17.33 9.17 -0.77
C HIS A 325 -18.77 8.78 -1.04
#